data_cee9e4d5d60d4590993b662a6d907129
#
_entry.id   cee9e4d5d60d4590993b662a6d907129
#
_cell.length_a   1.000
_cell.length_b   1.000
_cell.length_c   1.000
_cell.angle_alpha   90.00
_cell.angle_beta   90.00
_cell.angle_gamma   90.00
#
_symmetry.space_group_name_H-M   'P 1'
#
loop_
_entity.id
_entity.type
_entity.pdbx_description
1 polymer ?
#
loop_
_entity_poly.entity_id
_entity_poly.type
_entity_poly.pdbx_seq_one_letter_code
_entity_poly.pdbx_strand_id
1 'polypeptide(L)'
;NPRNTIFFFLASVNLFNDREAMRALDLSEIPIPARHALGPVLAFKLKFIFDRLSQIYLQEIPTDSKLVSYELYRGHLGKIFISPQDNGKGKIEWKFDSSSVRRIESIFNAVIDMPVRPDFIKLNLVRLKADFWSEPGIWFRLNVPAKYHKIYFGLCVYQWAAGFIFTILSLLIAIFSTY
;
A
#
# COMPACT_ATOMS: atom_id res chain seq x y z
N ASN A 1 -17.34 -1.34 -14.03
CA ASN A 1 -17.95 -2.14 -12.97
C ASN A 1 -16.91 -2.53 -11.91
N PRO A 2 -17.32 -2.86 -10.67
CA PRO A 2 -16.39 -3.12 -9.56
C PRO A 2 -15.47 -4.32 -9.82
N ARG A 3 -15.96 -5.41 -10.42
CA ARG A 3 -15.16 -6.60 -10.74
C ARG A 3 -13.95 -6.27 -11.62
N ASN A 4 -14.16 -5.49 -12.67
CA ASN A 4 -13.07 -5.11 -13.58
C ASN A 4 -12.00 -4.24 -12.89
N THR A 5 -12.42 -3.34 -12.02
CA THR A 5 -11.50 -2.50 -11.24
C THR A 5 -10.61 -3.34 -10.32
N ILE A 6 -11.23 -4.30 -9.61
CA ILE A 6 -10.47 -5.19 -8.72
C ILE A 6 -9.54 -6.09 -9.51
N PHE A 7 -10.02 -6.68 -10.63
CA PHE A 7 -9.17 -7.48 -11.49
C PHE A 7 -7.98 -6.69 -12.03
N PHE A 8 -8.23 -5.48 -12.56
CA PHE A 8 -7.18 -4.58 -13.04
C PHE A 8 -6.17 -4.26 -11.94
N PHE A 9 -6.66 -3.89 -10.74
CA PHE A 9 -5.82 -3.60 -9.60
C PHE A 9 -4.92 -4.78 -9.23
N LEU A 10 -5.51 -5.97 -9.02
CA LEU A 10 -4.76 -7.17 -8.64
C LEU A 10 -3.77 -7.60 -9.73
N ALA A 11 -4.15 -7.52 -10.99
CA ALA A 11 -3.24 -7.82 -12.10
C ALA A 11 -2.04 -6.87 -12.11
N SER A 12 -2.29 -5.56 -11.96
CA SER A 12 -1.24 -4.55 -11.97
C SER A 12 -0.25 -4.73 -10.80
N VAL A 13 -0.75 -4.89 -9.56
CA VAL A 13 0.15 -5.05 -8.40
C VAL A 13 0.91 -6.37 -8.41
N ASN A 14 0.32 -7.45 -8.93
CA ASN A 14 1.01 -8.74 -9.06
C ASN A 14 2.13 -8.71 -10.13
N LEU A 15 2.03 -7.81 -11.10
CA LEU A 15 3.09 -7.54 -12.08
C LEU A 15 4.08 -6.46 -11.61
N PHE A 16 4.05 -6.08 -10.34
CA PHE A 16 4.89 -5.03 -9.76
C PHE A 16 4.73 -3.65 -10.43
N ASN A 17 3.55 -3.40 -11.02
CA ASN A 17 3.23 -2.14 -11.66
C ASN A 17 2.31 -1.30 -10.77
N ASP A 18 2.84 -0.82 -9.64
CA ASP A 18 2.06 -0.05 -8.67
C ASP A 18 1.60 1.30 -9.24
N ARG A 19 2.33 1.84 -10.23
CA ARG A 19 1.92 3.07 -10.94
C ARG A 19 0.64 2.88 -11.75
N GLU A 20 0.46 1.72 -12.37
CA GLU A 20 -0.82 1.39 -13.01
C GLU A 20 -1.89 1.06 -11.98
N ALA A 21 -1.54 0.29 -10.94
CA ALA A 21 -2.47 -0.08 -9.88
C ALA A 21 -3.07 1.14 -9.17
N MET A 22 -2.31 2.21 -8.96
CA MET A 22 -2.83 3.44 -8.31
C MET A 22 -4.00 4.09 -9.07
N ARG A 23 -4.18 3.79 -10.36
CA ARG A 23 -5.31 4.30 -11.16
C ARG A 23 -6.66 3.77 -10.68
N ALA A 24 -6.64 2.63 -10.00
CA ALA A 24 -7.83 2.08 -9.36
C ALA A 24 -8.19 2.79 -8.04
N LEU A 25 -7.35 3.69 -7.54
CA LEU A 25 -7.58 4.43 -6.30
C LEU A 25 -8.17 5.82 -6.60
N ASP A 26 -9.10 6.25 -5.78
CA ASP A 26 -9.56 7.64 -5.76
C ASP A 26 -8.58 8.48 -4.93
N LEU A 27 -7.68 9.17 -5.62
CA LEU A 27 -6.67 10.03 -5.01
C LEU A 27 -7.11 11.51 -4.94
N SER A 28 -8.41 11.78 -5.03
CA SER A 28 -8.94 13.16 -5.07
C SER A 28 -8.57 13.99 -3.84
N GLU A 29 -8.54 13.37 -2.66
CA GLU A 29 -8.15 14.02 -1.40
C GLU A 29 -6.63 14.24 -1.25
N ILE A 30 -5.80 13.65 -2.13
CA ILE A 30 -4.36 13.81 -2.11
C ILE A 30 -3.96 14.97 -3.04
N PRO A 31 -3.13 15.92 -2.58
CA PRO A 31 -2.64 16.99 -3.42
C PRO A 31 -1.98 16.47 -4.71
N ILE A 32 -2.27 17.09 -5.86
CA ILE A 32 -1.81 16.63 -7.17
C ILE A 32 -0.30 16.35 -7.22
N PRO A 33 0.60 17.21 -6.68
CA PRO A 33 2.04 16.92 -6.71
C PRO A 33 2.45 15.66 -5.95
N ALA A 34 1.69 15.30 -4.90
CA ALA A 34 2.00 14.13 -4.06
C ALA A 34 1.44 12.81 -4.63
N ARG A 35 0.49 12.85 -5.58
CA ARG A 35 -0.17 11.65 -6.11
C ARG A 35 0.80 10.67 -6.76
N HIS A 36 1.79 11.17 -7.50
CA HIS A 36 2.78 10.34 -8.16
C HIS A 36 3.72 9.61 -7.18
N ALA A 37 3.97 10.20 -6.03
CA ALA A 37 4.80 9.59 -4.99
C ALA A 37 3.98 8.66 -4.09
N LEU A 38 2.82 9.12 -3.62
CA LEU A 38 2.00 8.38 -2.65
C LEU A 38 1.12 7.31 -3.28
N GLY A 39 0.64 7.52 -4.50
CA GLY A 39 -0.29 6.60 -5.16
C GLY A 39 0.23 5.17 -5.29
N PRO A 40 1.45 4.95 -5.82
CA PRO A 40 2.04 3.61 -5.89
C PRO A 40 2.22 2.96 -4.52
N VAL A 41 2.63 3.75 -3.51
CA VAL A 41 2.79 3.27 -2.13
C VAL A 41 1.45 2.82 -1.53
N LEU A 42 0.39 3.58 -1.76
CA LEU A 42 -0.96 3.23 -1.31
C LEU A 42 -1.48 1.97 -2.03
N ALA A 43 -1.21 1.81 -3.33
CA ALA A 43 -1.56 0.61 -4.07
C ALA A 43 -0.85 -0.62 -3.50
N PHE A 44 0.46 -0.52 -3.24
CA PHE A 44 1.21 -1.57 -2.57
C PHE A 44 0.62 -1.92 -1.20
N LYS A 45 0.36 -0.91 -0.34
CA LYS A 45 -0.21 -1.12 1.00
C LYS A 45 -1.57 -1.77 0.95
N LEU A 46 -2.42 -1.39 0.00
CA LEU A 46 -3.74 -1.99 -0.19
C LEU A 46 -3.64 -3.47 -0.58
N LYS A 47 -2.72 -3.82 -1.49
CA LYS A 47 -2.44 -5.23 -1.81
C LYS A 47 -1.96 -6.00 -0.60
N PHE A 48 -1.04 -5.41 0.16
CA PHE A 48 -0.50 -6.01 1.38
C PHE A 48 -1.60 -6.32 2.43
N ILE A 49 -2.59 -5.42 2.55
CA ILE A 49 -3.76 -5.60 3.39
C ILE A 49 -4.59 -6.79 2.92
N PHE A 50 -4.88 -6.87 1.61
CA PHE A 50 -5.67 -7.97 1.06
C PHE A 50 -5.01 -9.33 1.26
N ASP A 51 -3.69 -9.43 1.11
CA ASP A 51 -2.94 -10.67 1.31
C ASP A 51 -3.05 -11.22 2.75
N ARG A 52 -3.49 -10.39 3.70
CA ARG A 52 -3.63 -10.76 5.12
C ARG A 52 -5.06 -10.88 5.60
N LEU A 53 -5.93 -9.97 5.16
CA LEU A 53 -7.27 -9.87 5.72
C LEU A 53 -8.34 -10.62 4.94
N SER A 54 -8.24 -10.69 3.60
CA SER A 54 -9.38 -11.13 2.79
C SER A 54 -8.95 -11.89 1.55
N GLN A 55 -9.60 -13.03 1.32
CA GLN A 55 -9.59 -13.67 0.02
C GLN A 55 -10.62 -12.98 -0.87
N ILE A 56 -10.16 -12.48 -2.01
CA ILE A 56 -11.03 -11.81 -2.99
C ILE A 56 -11.45 -12.83 -4.03
N TYR A 57 -12.71 -13.22 -4.00
CA TYR A 57 -13.31 -14.08 -5.02
C TYR A 57 -13.92 -13.20 -6.12
N LEU A 58 -13.21 -13.07 -7.23
CA LEU A 58 -13.67 -12.22 -8.34
C LEU A 58 -15.06 -12.64 -8.87
N GLN A 59 -15.42 -13.92 -8.77
CA GLN A 59 -16.70 -14.44 -9.19
C GLN A 59 -17.88 -13.90 -8.37
N GLU A 60 -17.64 -13.61 -7.09
CA GLU A 60 -18.66 -13.09 -6.17
C GLU A 60 -18.88 -11.59 -6.32
N ILE A 61 -17.98 -10.89 -7.01
CA ILE A 61 -18.07 -9.45 -7.21
C ILE A 61 -19.06 -9.15 -8.33
N PRO A 62 -20.06 -8.28 -8.10
CA PRO A 62 -21.04 -7.97 -9.11
C PRO A 62 -20.41 -7.25 -10.30
N THR A 63 -21.00 -7.49 -11.49
CA THR A 63 -20.66 -6.77 -12.72
C THR A 63 -21.62 -5.63 -13.03
N ASP A 64 -22.61 -5.42 -12.16
CA ASP A 64 -23.60 -4.37 -12.35
C ASP A 64 -22.94 -2.98 -12.19
N SER A 65 -23.07 -2.18 -13.25
CA SER A 65 -22.59 -0.80 -13.28
C SER A 65 -23.55 0.23 -12.67
N LYS A 66 -24.76 -0.20 -12.31
CA LYS A 66 -25.79 0.68 -11.72
C LYS A 66 -25.68 0.77 -10.19
N LEU A 67 -24.83 -0.03 -9.57
CA LEU A 67 -24.58 0.05 -8.14
C LEU A 67 -24.04 1.42 -7.75
N VAL A 68 -24.46 1.94 -6.62
CA VAL A 68 -23.94 3.19 -6.03
C VAL A 68 -22.55 2.96 -5.43
N SER A 69 -22.32 1.81 -4.82
CA SER A 69 -21.04 1.40 -4.26
C SER A 69 -21.04 -0.11 -4.04
N TYR A 70 -19.86 -0.69 -3.90
CA TYR A 70 -19.67 -2.10 -3.54
C TYR A 70 -18.72 -2.19 -2.35
N GLU A 71 -19.16 -2.85 -1.26
CA GLU A 71 -18.33 -3.11 -0.09
C GLU A 71 -17.50 -4.38 -0.34
N LEU A 72 -16.19 -4.19 -0.58
CA LEU A 72 -15.27 -5.29 -0.86
C LEU A 72 -14.82 -5.99 0.42
N TYR A 73 -14.63 -5.24 1.49
CA TYR A 73 -14.17 -5.75 2.77
C TYR A 73 -14.89 -5.07 3.92
N ARG A 74 -15.29 -5.88 4.92
CA ARG A 74 -15.83 -5.44 6.20
C ARG A 74 -15.15 -6.21 7.33
N GLY A 75 -14.50 -5.51 8.23
CA GLY A 75 -13.86 -6.13 9.40
C GLY A 75 -13.70 -5.15 10.56
N HIS A 76 -13.10 -5.63 11.64
CA HIS A 76 -12.85 -4.83 12.85
C HIS A 76 -11.90 -3.64 12.61
N LEU A 77 -11.07 -3.70 11.57
CA LEU A 77 -10.16 -2.63 11.18
C LEU A 77 -10.81 -1.59 10.27
N GLY A 78 -12.05 -1.81 9.83
CA GLY A 78 -12.79 -0.89 8.98
C GLY A 78 -13.41 -1.57 7.77
N LYS A 79 -13.76 -0.73 6.79
CA LYS A 79 -14.41 -1.16 5.54
C LYS A 79 -13.66 -0.61 4.35
N ILE A 80 -13.67 -1.36 3.24
CA ILE A 80 -13.12 -0.94 1.97
C ILE A 80 -14.23 -1.00 0.92
N PHE A 81 -14.48 0.14 0.29
CA PHE A 81 -15.51 0.32 -0.73
C PHE A 81 -14.91 0.61 -2.09
N ILE A 82 -15.66 0.25 -3.12
CA ILE A 82 -15.43 0.65 -4.50
C ILE A 82 -16.68 1.35 -4.98
N SER A 83 -16.52 2.52 -5.56
CA SER A 83 -17.62 3.36 -6.04
C SER A 83 -17.35 3.93 -7.43
N PRO A 84 -18.40 4.25 -8.19
CA PRO A 84 -18.26 4.94 -9.46
C PRO A 84 -17.82 6.40 -9.21
N GLN A 85 -16.82 6.83 -9.97
CA GLN A 85 -16.27 8.20 -9.92
C GLN A 85 -16.33 8.81 -11.31
N ASP A 86 -16.77 10.04 -11.42
CA ASP A 86 -16.64 10.80 -12.66
C ASP A 86 -15.19 11.25 -12.83
N ASN A 87 -14.57 10.92 -13.95
CA ASN A 87 -13.20 11.31 -14.26
C ASN A 87 -13.09 12.76 -14.80
N GLY A 88 -14.15 13.55 -14.71
CA GLY A 88 -14.21 14.92 -15.22
C GLY A 88 -14.31 15.04 -16.74
N LYS A 89 -14.41 13.91 -17.46
CA LYS A 89 -14.60 13.83 -18.93
C LYS A 89 -15.92 13.16 -19.28
N GLY A 90 -16.86 13.09 -18.33
CA GLY A 90 -18.15 12.43 -18.52
C GLY A 90 -18.08 10.90 -18.57
N LYS A 91 -16.94 10.30 -18.22
CA LYS A 91 -16.79 8.85 -18.14
C LYS A 91 -16.74 8.42 -16.68
N ILE A 92 -17.64 7.51 -16.31
CA ILE A 92 -17.67 6.93 -14.97
C ILE A 92 -16.65 5.79 -14.88
N GLU A 93 -15.73 5.90 -13.96
CA GLU A 93 -14.71 4.91 -13.62
C GLU A 93 -14.95 4.41 -12.19
N TRP A 94 -14.89 3.09 -12.01
CA TRP A 94 -14.98 2.51 -10.68
C TRP A 94 -13.61 2.56 -10.00
N LYS A 95 -13.57 3.06 -8.76
CA LYS A 95 -12.32 3.19 -7.99
C LYS A 95 -12.55 2.82 -6.52
N PHE A 96 -11.51 2.40 -5.84
CA PHE A 96 -11.50 2.39 -4.38
C PHE A 96 -11.72 3.83 -3.92
N ASP A 97 -12.79 4.05 -3.17
CA ASP A 97 -13.23 5.39 -2.83
C ASP A 97 -12.23 6.14 -1.92
N SER A 98 -12.32 7.46 -1.87
CA SER A 98 -11.40 8.31 -1.09
C SER A 98 -11.42 7.98 0.40
N SER A 99 -12.59 7.56 0.93
CA SER A 99 -12.73 7.17 2.34
C SER A 99 -11.96 5.87 2.64
N SER A 100 -11.94 4.94 1.71
CA SER A 100 -11.15 3.70 1.80
C SER A 100 -9.67 3.99 1.64
N VAL A 101 -9.30 4.83 0.67
CA VAL A 101 -7.90 5.24 0.45
C VAL A 101 -7.30 5.89 1.69
N ARG A 102 -8.03 6.78 2.36
CA ARG A 102 -7.60 7.43 3.60
C ARG A 102 -7.32 6.43 4.74
N ARG A 103 -8.04 5.30 4.77
CA ARG A 103 -7.88 4.27 5.80
C ARG A 103 -6.75 3.29 5.52
N ILE A 104 -6.22 3.23 4.29
CA ILE A 104 -5.15 2.28 3.91
C ILE A 104 -3.99 2.33 4.91
N GLU A 105 -3.55 3.53 5.29
CA GLU A 105 -2.42 3.69 6.21
C GLU A 105 -2.70 3.08 7.59
N SER A 106 -3.85 3.37 8.17
CA SER A 106 -4.23 2.86 9.50
C SER A 106 -4.42 1.34 9.49
N ILE A 107 -5.05 0.79 8.45
CA ILE A 107 -5.26 -0.65 8.31
C ILE A 107 -3.91 -1.35 8.07
N PHE A 108 -3.07 -0.80 7.20
CA PHE A 108 -1.74 -1.34 6.94
C PHE A 108 -0.90 -1.43 8.22
N ASN A 109 -0.90 -0.37 9.03
CA ASN A 109 -0.17 -0.35 10.30
C ASN A 109 -0.69 -1.39 11.31
N ALA A 110 -1.99 -1.70 11.26
CA ALA A 110 -2.58 -2.71 12.12
C ALA A 110 -2.27 -4.16 11.66
N VAL A 111 -2.03 -4.38 10.36
CA VAL A 111 -1.83 -5.72 9.80
C VAL A 111 -0.38 -6.03 9.42
N ILE A 112 0.54 -5.08 9.55
CA ILE A 112 1.91 -5.24 9.03
C ILE A 112 2.65 -6.42 9.67
N ASP A 113 2.38 -6.69 10.94
CA ASP A 113 2.99 -7.80 11.68
C ASP A 113 2.17 -9.10 11.59
N MET A 114 1.01 -9.08 10.91
CA MET A 114 0.21 -10.28 10.71
C MET A 114 0.86 -11.20 9.66
N PRO A 115 0.81 -12.51 9.87
CA PRO A 115 1.27 -13.45 8.86
C PRO A 115 0.40 -13.39 7.60
N VAL A 116 1.04 -13.60 6.46
CA VAL A 116 0.32 -13.79 5.20
C VAL A 116 -0.47 -15.10 5.26
N ARG A 117 -1.64 -15.13 4.67
CA ARG A 117 -2.47 -16.34 4.63
C ARG A 117 -1.76 -17.46 3.85
N PRO A 118 -1.77 -18.70 4.37
CA PRO A 118 -1.06 -19.83 3.74
C PRO A 118 -1.47 -20.10 2.28
N ASP A 119 -2.75 -19.85 1.96
CA ASP A 119 -3.29 -20.08 0.62
C ASP A 119 -2.62 -19.19 -0.43
N PHE A 120 -2.33 -17.94 -0.09
CA PHE A 120 -1.63 -17.00 -0.98
C PHE A 120 -0.17 -17.36 -1.18
N ILE A 121 0.49 -17.87 -0.13
CA ILE A 121 1.89 -18.31 -0.21
C ILE A 121 2.03 -19.45 -1.21
N LYS A 122 1.13 -20.44 -1.16
CA LYS A 122 1.13 -21.60 -2.07
C LYS A 122 0.95 -21.23 -3.53
N LEU A 123 0.22 -20.14 -3.80
CA LEU A 123 -0.09 -19.68 -5.16
C LEU A 123 0.93 -18.68 -5.72
N ASN A 124 2.02 -18.37 -4.99
CA ASN A 124 2.99 -17.32 -5.34
C ASN A 124 2.34 -15.95 -5.67
N LEU A 125 1.15 -15.70 -5.14
CA LEU A 125 0.38 -14.47 -5.38
C LEU A 125 0.76 -13.33 -4.43
N VAL A 126 1.72 -13.58 -3.54
CA VAL A 126 2.09 -12.65 -2.49
C VAL A 126 3.32 -11.86 -2.89
N ARG A 127 3.19 -10.56 -2.91
CA ARG A 127 4.33 -9.66 -2.94
C ARG A 127 4.92 -9.57 -1.52
N LEU A 128 5.88 -10.42 -1.22
CA LEU A 128 6.51 -10.51 0.11
C LEU A 128 7.56 -9.43 0.37
N LYS A 129 8.05 -8.78 -0.68
CA LYS A 129 9.18 -7.84 -0.57
C LYS A 129 8.80 -6.48 -1.15
N ALA A 130 8.89 -5.45 -0.31
CA ALA A 130 8.96 -4.08 -0.80
C ALA A 130 10.29 -3.90 -1.54
N ASP A 131 10.29 -3.14 -2.63
CA ASP A 131 11.52 -2.75 -3.28
C ASP A 131 12.21 -1.68 -2.42
N PHE A 132 13.47 -1.94 -2.04
CA PHE A 132 14.26 -1.00 -1.22
C PHE A 132 14.37 0.38 -1.86
N TRP A 133 14.56 0.44 -3.18
CA TRP A 133 14.75 1.70 -3.90
C TRP A 133 13.47 2.52 -4.05
N SER A 134 12.33 1.84 -4.21
CA SER A 134 11.03 2.51 -4.35
C SER A 134 10.42 2.88 -3.00
N GLU A 135 10.61 2.03 -1.99
CA GLU A 135 9.90 2.12 -0.71
C GLU A 135 10.82 1.74 0.47
N PRO A 136 11.93 2.49 0.69
CA PRO A 136 12.92 2.11 1.69
C PRO A 136 12.34 1.99 3.10
N GLY A 137 11.40 2.85 3.47
CA GLY A 137 10.76 2.82 4.79
C GLY A 137 9.96 1.53 5.03
N ILE A 138 9.21 1.08 4.03
CA ILE A 138 8.45 -0.17 4.10
C ILE A 138 9.41 -1.36 4.06
N TRP A 139 10.44 -1.30 3.22
CA TRP A 139 11.45 -2.34 3.15
C TRP A 139 12.12 -2.57 4.51
N PHE A 140 12.57 -1.50 5.17
CA PHE A 140 13.14 -1.58 6.52
C PHE A 140 12.16 -2.19 7.51
N ARG A 141 10.90 -1.74 7.49
CA ARG A 141 9.88 -2.24 8.41
C ARG A 141 9.58 -3.73 8.23
N LEU A 142 9.63 -4.24 7.01
CA LEU A 142 9.40 -5.66 6.72
C LEU A 142 10.62 -6.55 6.96
N ASN A 143 11.84 -6.02 6.84
CA ASN A 143 13.06 -6.80 6.95
C ASN A 143 13.77 -6.66 8.32
N VAL A 144 13.45 -5.62 9.07
CA VAL A 144 14.01 -5.44 10.43
C VAL A 144 13.16 -6.26 11.42
N PRO A 145 13.78 -7.06 12.29
CA PRO A 145 13.05 -7.82 13.31
C PRO A 145 12.19 -6.93 14.21
N ALA A 146 10.99 -7.42 14.57
CA ALA A 146 9.99 -6.67 15.34
C ALA A 146 10.51 -6.08 16.68
N LYS A 147 11.50 -6.73 17.29
CA LYS A 147 12.15 -6.23 18.52
C LYS A 147 12.78 -4.83 18.38
N TYR A 148 13.17 -4.44 17.18
CA TYR A 148 13.75 -3.12 16.86
C TYR A 148 12.73 -2.08 16.42
N HIS A 149 11.44 -2.44 16.34
CA HIS A 149 10.35 -1.51 16.03
C HIS A 149 9.84 -0.74 17.27
N LYS A 150 10.41 -1.00 18.46
CA LYS A 150 10.08 -0.22 19.66
C LYS A 150 10.37 1.26 19.43
N ILE A 151 9.42 2.10 19.83
CA ILE A 151 9.51 3.54 19.63
C ILE A 151 10.14 4.18 20.89
N TYR A 152 11.19 4.96 20.67
CA TYR A 152 11.82 5.82 21.70
C TYR A 152 11.93 7.24 21.14
N PHE A 153 11.41 8.21 21.90
CA PHE A 153 11.40 9.63 21.48
C PHE A 153 10.82 9.87 20.07
N GLY A 154 9.76 9.13 19.72
CA GLY A 154 9.07 9.29 18.43
C GLY A 154 9.69 8.55 17.23
N LEU A 155 10.82 7.87 17.40
CA LEU A 155 11.48 7.09 16.35
C LEU A 155 11.68 5.63 16.77
N CYS A 156 11.64 4.72 15.80
CA CYS A 156 11.99 3.32 16.06
C CYS A 156 13.50 3.15 16.31
N VAL A 157 13.86 2.13 17.08
CA VAL A 157 15.29 1.83 17.40
C VAL A 157 16.14 1.73 16.12
N TYR A 158 15.63 1.08 15.08
CA TYR A 158 16.35 0.96 13.80
C TYR A 158 16.55 2.32 13.10
N GLN A 159 15.63 3.28 13.29
CA GLN A 159 15.77 4.64 12.72
C GLN A 159 16.86 5.42 13.44
N TRP A 160 16.96 5.27 14.77
CA TRP A 160 18.08 5.82 15.54
C TRP A 160 19.42 5.26 15.09
N ALA A 161 19.51 3.92 14.91
CA ALA A 161 20.73 3.27 14.43
C ALA A 161 21.10 3.76 13.01
N ALA A 162 20.13 3.87 12.09
CA ALA A 162 20.38 4.39 10.75
C ALA A 162 20.85 5.84 10.76
N GLY A 163 20.25 6.70 11.58
CA GLY A 163 20.67 8.10 11.75
C GLY A 163 22.10 8.22 12.29
N PHE A 164 22.45 7.37 13.25
CA PHE A 164 23.80 7.35 13.82
C PHE A 164 24.86 6.91 12.78
N ILE A 165 24.57 5.86 12.02
CA ILE A 165 25.44 5.38 10.92
C ILE A 165 25.62 6.48 9.88
N PHE A 166 24.52 7.15 9.49
CA PHE A 166 24.58 8.23 8.49
C PHE A 166 25.44 9.41 8.97
N THR A 167 25.35 9.77 10.24
CA THR A 167 26.17 10.83 10.85
C THR A 167 27.65 10.48 10.81
N ILE A 168 28.02 9.25 11.18
CA ILE A 168 29.41 8.79 11.13
C ILE A 168 29.95 8.82 9.70
N LEU A 169 29.15 8.32 8.74
CA LEU A 169 29.53 8.30 7.32
C LEU A 169 29.76 9.72 6.78
N SER A 170 28.90 10.66 7.15
CA SER A 170 29.03 12.08 6.76
C SER A 170 30.30 12.71 7.33
N LEU A 171 30.64 12.42 8.58
CA LEU A 171 31.89 12.89 9.21
C LEU A 171 33.11 12.31 8.51
N LEU A 172 33.10 11.01 8.18
CA LEU A 172 34.21 10.39 7.45
C LEU A 172 34.41 11.03 6.07
N ILE A 173 33.31 11.24 5.32
CA ILE A 173 33.38 11.90 4.01
C ILE A 173 33.95 13.34 4.15
N ALA A 174 33.52 14.10 5.16
CA ALA A 174 34.03 15.44 5.42
C ALA A 174 35.53 15.43 5.72
N ILE A 175 36.00 14.48 6.54
CA ILE A 175 37.43 14.33 6.83
C ILE A 175 38.23 14.01 5.56
N PHE A 176 37.76 13.01 4.75
CA PHE A 176 38.44 12.62 3.51
C PHE A 176 38.43 13.70 2.41
N SER A 177 37.43 14.59 2.41
CA SER A 177 37.36 15.70 1.42
C SER A 177 38.24 16.90 1.80
N THR A 178 38.77 16.96 3.03
CA THR A 178 39.66 18.02 3.50
C THR A 178 41.15 17.66 3.45
N TYR A 179 41.46 16.43 3.08
CA TYR A 179 42.81 15.93 2.81
C TYR A 179 43.03 15.72 1.31
#